data_1f92e384a918299dc2ad087dc4bd4210
#
_entry.id   1f92e384a918299dc2ad087dc4bd4210
#
_cell.length_a   1.000
_cell.length_b   1.000
_cell.length_c   1.000
_cell.angle_alpha   90.00
_cell.angle_beta   90.00
_cell.angle_gamma   90.00
#
_symmetry.space_group_name_H-M   'P 1'
#
loop_
_entity.id
_entity.type
_entity.pdbx_description
1 polymer ?
#
loop_
_entity_poly.entity_id
_entity_poly.type
_entity_poly.pdbx_seq_one_letter_code
_entity_poly.pdbx_strand_id
1 'polypeptide(L)'
;MMRKALLLLLAAALCGSLPAQHTEETARLLALFNSHPKADIAVELVKKYEGLHDRSDYPYYGYGHRRLPNEKLSYGMTEAEAEALLRKDLAVRYRLFRKYGKDALLLSEISDKISYPNPSIILKIQFFIL
;
A
#
# COMPACT_ATOMS: atom_id res chain seq x y z
N MET A 1 2.26 -36.30 -31.03
CA MET A 1 1.82 -34.94 -31.28
C MET A 1 0.82 -34.41 -30.25
N MET A 2 -0.07 -35.21 -29.71
CA MET A 2 -1.08 -34.76 -28.71
C MET A 2 -0.50 -34.32 -27.35
N ARG A 3 0.64 -34.87 -26.89
CA ARG A 3 1.26 -34.52 -25.59
C ARG A 3 1.86 -33.10 -25.53
N LYS A 4 2.35 -32.60 -26.67
CA LYS A 4 2.92 -31.23 -26.72
C LYS A 4 1.87 -30.12 -26.71
N ALA A 5 0.71 -30.38 -27.33
CA ALA A 5 -0.39 -29.43 -27.33
C ALA A 5 -1.07 -29.31 -25.97
N LEU A 6 -1.14 -30.41 -25.21
CA LEU A 6 -1.70 -30.40 -23.86
C LEU A 6 -0.81 -29.64 -22.85
N LEU A 7 0.51 -29.76 -22.99
CA LEU A 7 1.47 -29.01 -22.16
C LEU A 7 1.42 -27.50 -22.43
N LEU A 8 1.23 -27.08 -23.67
CA LEU A 8 1.09 -25.66 -24.05
C LEU A 8 -0.22 -25.06 -23.53
N LEU A 9 -1.31 -25.83 -23.54
CA LEU A 9 -2.60 -25.41 -22.97
C LEU A 9 -2.53 -25.28 -21.44
N LEU A 10 -1.82 -26.17 -20.76
CA LEU A 10 -1.60 -26.07 -19.31
C LEU A 10 -0.75 -24.85 -18.94
N ALA A 11 0.28 -24.54 -19.72
CA ALA A 11 1.15 -23.38 -19.50
C ALA A 11 0.39 -22.05 -19.70
N ALA A 12 -0.50 -21.98 -20.69
CA ALA A 12 -1.34 -20.81 -20.94
C ALA A 12 -2.37 -20.58 -19.81
N ALA A 13 -2.92 -21.65 -19.26
CA ALA A 13 -3.85 -21.58 -18.12
C ALA A 13 -3.17 -21.08 -16.83
N LEU A 14 -1.88 -21.44 -16.62
CA LEU A 14 -1.10 -20.97 -15.47
C LEU A 14 -0.68 -19.51 -15.60
N CYS A 15 -0.40 -19.01 -16.80
CA CYS A 15 -0.04 -17.61 -17.01
C CYS A 15 -1.23 -16.64 -16.89
N GLY A 16 -2.46 -17.11 -17.15
CA GLY A 16 -3.66 -16.25 -17.10
C GLY A 16 -4.23 -16.04 -15.70
N SER A 17 -3.88 -16.86 -14.72
CA SER A 17 -4.47 -16.81 -13.37
C SER A 17 -3.72 -15.90 -12.40
N LEU A 18 -2.42 -15.66 -12.59
CA LEU A 18 -1.60 -14.86 -11.68
C LEU A 18 -2.03 -13.39 -11.52
N PRO A 19 -2.31 -12.61 -12.57
CA PRO A 19 -2.73 -11.22 -12.40
C PRO A 19 -4.13 -11.08 -11.77
N ALA A 20 -5.05 -11.99 -12.02
CA ALA A 20 -6.39 -11.96 -11.43
C ALA A 20 -6.36 -12.30 -9.93
N GLN A 21 -5.57 -13.27 -9.51
CA GLN A 21 -5.40 -13.63 -8.09
C GLN A 21 -4.75 -12.50 -7.29
N HIS A 22 -3.76 -11.81 -7.86
CA HIS A 22 -3.09 -10.68 -7.21
C HIS A 22 -4.06 -9.50 -7.01
N THR A 23 -4.91 -9.21 -7.98
CA THR A 23 -5.92 -8.15 -7.89
C THR A 23 -6.97 -8.47 -6.84
N GLU A 24 -7.42 -9.71 -6.76
CA GLU A 24 -8.40 -10.16 -5.77
C GLU A 24 -7.84 -10.11 -4.34
N GLU A 25 -6.60 -10.56 -4.14
CA GLU A 25 -5.92 -10.46 -2.85
C GLU A 25 -5.78 -9.01 -2.42
N THR A 26 -5.35 -8.12 -3.30
CA THR A 26 -5.23 -6.69 -3.01
C THR A 26 -6.57 -6.08 -2.62
N ALA A 27 -7.65 -6.43 -3.32
CA ALA A 27 -9.00 -5.96 -2.98
C ALA A 27 -9.45 -6.45 -1.60
N ARG A 28 -9.16 -7.69 -1.24
CA ARG A 28 -9.46 -8.25 0.09
C ARG A 28 -8.68 -7.53 1.20
N LEU A 29 -7.38 -7.26 0.99
CA LEU A 29 -6.55 -6.53 1.95
C LEU A 29 -7.05 -5.12 2.15
N LEU A 30 -7.42 -4.45 1.06
CA LEU A 30 -7.96 -3.10 1.11
C LEU A 30 -9.29 -3.05 1.85
N ALA A 31 -10.21 -3.99 1.59
CA ALA A 31 -11.46 -4.11 2.32
C ALA A 31 -11.24 -4.36 3.82
N LEU A 32 -10.28 -5.21 4.15
CA LEU A 32 -9.91 -5.49 5.54
C LEU A 32 -9.37 -4.25 6.24
N PHE A 33 -8.46 -3.50 5.62
CA PHE A 33 -7.93 -2.26 6.15
C PHE A 33 -9.05 -1.23 6.35
N ASN A 34 -9.86 -0.99 5.32
CA ASN A 34 -10.94 0.00 5.36
C ASN A 34 -12.05 -0.35 6.38
N SER A 35 -12.19 -1.62 6.76
CA SER A 35 -13.14 -2.03 7.82
C SER A 35 -12.63 -1.71 9.24
N HIS A 36 -11.36 -1.35 9.40
CA HIS A 36 -10.82 -1.02 10.71
C HIS A 36 -11.39 0.33 11.19
N PRO A 37 -11.89 0.45 12.45
CA PRO A 37 -12.53 1.67 12.94
C PRO A 37 -11.65 2.93 12.91
N LYS A 38 -10.33 2.77 12.92
CA LYS A 38 -9.35 3.87 12.90
C LYS A 38 -8.67 4.04 11.54
N ALA A 39 -9.11 3.35 10.49
CA ALA A 39 -8.47 3.43 9.18
C ALA A 39 -8.45 4.86 8.61
N ASP A 40 -9.58 5.56 8.70
CA ASP A 40 -9.68 6.95 8.21
C ASP A 40 -8.80 7.90 9.01
N ILE A 41 -8.69 7.70 10.32
CA ILE A 41 -7.78 8.51 11.18
C ILE A 41 -6.34 8.31 10.74
N ALA A 42 -5.93 7.07 10.48
CA ALA A 42 -4.59 6.74 9.99
C ALA A 42 -4.30 7.41 8.65
N VAL A 43 -5.22 7.32 7.70
CA VAL A 43 -5.10 7.94 6.38
C VAL A 43 -4.96 9.46 6.50
N GLU A 44 -5.83 10.13 7.23
CA GLU A 44 -5.78 11.59 7.44
C GLU A 44 -4.49 12.03 8.14
N LEU A 45 -4.00 11.23 9.08
CA LEU A 45 -2.74 11.51 9.75
C LEU A 45 -1.56 11.49 8.78
N VAL A 46 -1.47 10.47 7.93
CA VAL A 46 -0.42 10.37 6.90
C VAL A 46 -0.53 11.51 5.91
N LYS A 47 -1.71 11.80 5.38
CA LYS A 47 -1.96 12.92 4.46
C LYS A 47 -1.48 14.26 5.05
N LYS A 48 -1.78 14.50 6.31
CA LYS A 48 -1.40 15.74 7.01
C LYS A 48 0.11 15.89 7.13
N TYR A 49 0.85 14.81 7.38
CA TYR A 49 2.29 14.88 7.64
C TYR A 49 3.15 14.73 6.40
N GLU A 50 2.72 13.94 5.42
CA GLU A 50 3.45 13.78 4.18
C GLU A 50 3.18 14.92 3.20
N GLY A 51 1.94 15.37 3.10
CA GLY A 51 1.49 16.23 2.02
C GLY A 51 1.45 15.51 0.67
N LEU A 52 0.88 16.15 -0.32
CA LEU A 52 0.83 15.63 -1.68
C LEU A 52 2.18 15.91 -2.37
N HIS A 53 2.89 14.86 -2.77
CA HIS A 53 4.19 14.95 -3.41
C HIS A 53 4.12 15.53 -4.82
N ASP A 54 5.13 16.32 -5.18
CA ASP A 54 5.33 16.87 -6.51
C ASP A 54 6.60 16.30 -7.19
N ARG A 55 6.98 16.86 -8.33
CA ARG A 55 8.14 16.38 -9.10
C ARG A 55 9.47 16.46 -8.38
N SER A 56 9.60 17.34 -7.39
CA SER A 56 10.81 17.48 -6.59
C SER A 56 11.00 16.30 -5.63
N ASP A 57 9.93 15.57 -5.33
CA ASP A 57 9.94 14.43 -4.43
C ASP A 57 10.28 13.10 -5.10
N TYR A 58 10.62 13.09 -6.39
CA TYR A 58 10.97 11.85 -7.10
C TYR A 58 11.97 11.00 -6.31
N PRO A 59 11.75 9.71 -6.11
CA PRO A 59 10.79 8.80 -6.78
C PRO A 59 9.47 8.58 -6.03
N TYR A 60 9.03 9.52 -5.21
CA TYR A 60 7.82 9.42 -4.39
C TYR A 60 6.65 10.15 -5.04
N TYR A 61 5.46 9.54 -4.92
CA TYR A 61 4.22 10.00 -5.51
C TYR A 61 3.09 9.99 -4.49
N GLY A 62 2.05 10.76 -4.74
CA GLY A 62 0.89 10.84 -3.85
C GLY A 62 1.29 11.25 -2.44
N TYR A 63 0.93 10.49 -1.45
CA TYR A 63 1.27 10.71 -0.04
C TYR A 63 2.43 9.78 0.42
N GLY A 64 3.52 9.75 -0.35
CA GLY A 64 4.74 9.05 0.02
C GLY A 64 4.90 7.65 -0.59
N HIS A 65 4.14 7.31 -1.62
CA HIS A 65 4.32 6.06 -2.34
C HIS A 65 5.61 6.07 -3.15
N ARG A 66 6.53 5.16 -2.87
CA ARG A 66 7.72 4.98 -3.71
C ARG A 66 7.36 4.16 -4.95
N ARG A 67 7.55 4.77 -6.12
CA ARG A 67 7.28 4.13 -7.41
C ARG A 67 8.00 2.79 -7.56
N LEU A 68 7.25 1.77 -7.94
CA LEU A 68 7.77 0.47 -8.30
C LEU A 68 8.20 0.42 -9.78
N PRO A 69 9.10 -0.50 -10.20
CA PRO A 69 9.71 -0.47 -11.53
C PRO A 69 8.75 -0.43 -12.72
N ASN A 70 7.58 -1.05 -12.61
CA ASN A 70 6.61 -1.17 -13.71
C ASN A 70 5.36 -0.31 -13.52
N GLU A 71 5.34 0.57 -12.52
CA GLU A 71 4.21 1.46 -12.28
C GLU A 71 4.25 2.68 -13.18
N LYS A 72 3.07 3.04 -13.67
CA LYS A 72 2.83 4.29 -14.41
C LYS A 72 2.12 5.26 -13.49
N LEU A 73 2.87 6.12 -12.83
CA LEU A 73 2.36 7.14 -11.93
C LEU A 73 2.61 8.53 -12.50
N SER A 74 1.77 9.49 -12.13
CA SER A 74 1.85 10.87 -12.56
C SER A 74 1.77 11.80 -11.34
N TYR A 75 2.53 12.89 -11.36
CA TYR A 75 2.40 13.97 -10.37
C TYR A 75 1.14 14.82 -10.56
N GLY A 76 0.38 14.59 -11.65
CA GLY A 76 -0.93 15.19 -11.88
C GLY A 76 -2.09 14.39 -11.30
N MET A 77 -1.84 13.38 -10.44
CA MET A 77 -2.91 12.64 -9.79
C MET A 77 -3.71 13.54 -8.84
N THR A 78 -5.01 13.28 -8.77
CA THR A 78 -5.91 13.96 -7.83
C THR A 78 -5.64 13.49 -6.39
N GLU A 79 -6.11 14.27 -5.41
CA GLU A 79 -6.04 13.84 -4.00
C GLU A 79 -6.74 12.51 -3.76
N ALA A 80 -7.87 12.25 -4.44
CA ALA A 80 -8.60 10.99 -4.34
C ALA A 80 -7.78 9.80 -4.89
N GLU A 81 -7.08 9.98 -5.99
CA GLU A 81 -6.17 8.96 -6.55
C GLU A 81 -4.97 8.72 -5.63
N ALA A 82 -4.40 9.79 -5.08
CA ALA A 82 -3.30 9.71 -4.13
C ALA A 82 -3.74 9.02 -2.83
N GLU A 83 -4.93 9.30 -2.32
CA GLU A 83 -5.49 8.63 -1.15
C GLU A 83 -5.76 7.14 -1.42
N ALA A 84 -6.30 6.81 -2.60
CA ALA A 84 -6.51 5.41 -2.98
C ALA A 84 -5.19 4.63 -3.02
N LEU A 85 -4.12 5.23 -3.50
CA LEU A 85 -2.77 4.66 -3.49
C LEU A 85 -2.24 4.47 -2.06
N LEU A 86 -2.39 5.48 -1.21
CA LEU A 86 -2.02 5.43 0.20
C LEU A 86 -2.76 4.29 0.94
N ARG A 87 -4.07 4.15 0.73
CA ARG A 87 -4.86 3.08 1.36
C ARG A 87 -4.37 1.69 0.94
N LYS A 88 -3.95 1.49 -0.30
CA LYS A 88 -3.34 0.24 -0.75
C LYS A 88 -2.02 -0.04 -0.02
N ASP A 89 -1.16 0.95 0.10
CA ASP A 89 0.13 0.81 0.79
C ASP A 89 -0.08 0.46 2.26
N LEU A 90 -0.98 1.15 2.95
CA LEU A 90 -1.32 0.87 4.33
C LEU A 90 -1.97 -0.51 4.49
N ALA A 91 -2.82 -0.95 3.57
CA ALA A 91 -3.44 -2.27 3.60
C ALA A 91 -2.41 -3.41 3.51
N VAL A 92 -1.41 -3.28 2.62
CA VAL A 92 -0.32 -4.26 2.50
C VAL A 92 0.47 -4.34 3.81
N ARG A 93 0.80 -3.21 4.42
CA ARG A 93 1.53 -3.15 5.68
C ARG A 93 0.69 -3.66 6.85
N TYR A 94 -0.57 -3.31 6.91
CA TYR A 94 -1.52 -3.80 7.92
C TYR A 94 -1.61 -5.33 7.92
N ARG A 95 -1.59 -5.98 6.76
CA ARG A 95 -1.52 -7.44 6.65
C ARG A 95 -0.32 -8.01 7.40
N LEU A 96 0.86 -7.39 7.27
CA LEU A 96 2.09 -7.86 7.91
C LEU A 96 2.02 -7.78 9.45
N PHE A 97 1.31 -6.80 9.97
CA PHE A 97 1.24 -6.52 11.40
C PHE A 97 -0.04 -7.02 12.09
N ARG A 98 -0.99 -7.60 11.35
CA ARG A 98 -2.25 -8.12 11.94
C ARG A 98 -2.08 -9.05 13.14
N LYS A 99 -1.03 -9.83 13.14
CA LYS A 99 -0.70 -10.73 14.25
C LYS A 99 -0.48 -10.01 15.59
N TYR A 100 -0.23 -8.72 15.57
CA TYR A 100 -0.05 -7.89 16.76
C TYR A 100 -1.38 -7.27 17.27
N GLY A 101 -2.51 -7.67 16.72
CA GLY A 101 -3.85 -7.27 17.21
C GLY A 101 -4.08 -5.77 17.11
N LYS A 102 -4.43 -5.14 18.23
CA LYS A 102 -4.76 -3.70 18.29
C LYS A 102 -3.66 -2.76 17.82
N ASP A 103 -2.41 -3.20 17.88
CA ASP A 103 -1.25 -2.37 17.51
C ASP A 103 -0.90 -2.49 16.01
N ALA A 104 -1.61 -3.35 15.26
CA ALA A 104 -1.33 -3.61 13.85
C ALA A 104 -1.38 -2.35 12.98
N LEU A 105 -2.35 -1.49 13.21
CA LEU A 105 -2.51 -0.26 12.44
C LEU A 105 -1.36 0.72 12.71
N LEU A 106 -1.01 0.92 13.97
CA LEU A 106 0.09 1.77 14.40
C LEU A 106 1.43 1.27 13.85
N LEU A 107 1.69 -0.03 13.93
CA LEU A 107 2.88 -0.64 13.39
C LEU A 107 2.96 -0.49 11.86
N SER A 108 1.83 -0.53 11.16
CA SER A 108 1.75 -0.29 9.73
C SER A 108 2.17 1.12 9.35
N GLU A 109 1.71 2.12 10.10
CA GLU A 109 2.08 3.53 9.92
C GLU A 109 3.56 3.76 10.22
N ILE A 110 4.08 3.21 11.32
CA ILE A 110 5.49 3.31 11.69
C ILE A 110 6.38 2.67 10.63
N SER A 111 6.01 1.48 10.15
CA SER A 111 6.75 0.77 9.10
C SER A 111 6.82 1.56 7.80
N ASP A 112 5.76 2.27 7.45
CA ASP A 112 5.74 3.17 6.31
C ASP A 112 6.77 4.30 6.47
N LYS A 113 6.90 4.85 7.66
CA LYS A 113 7.77 5.99 7.98
C LYS A 113 9.22 5.63 8.21
N ILE A 114 9.53 4.41 8.67
CA ILE A 114 10.93 3.94 8.82
C ILE A 114 11.61 3.77 7.45
N SER A 115 10.84 3.45 6.41
CA SER A 115 11.36 3.45 5.04
C SER A 115 11.75 4.85 4.57
N TYR A 116 11.36 5.89 5.33
CA TYR A 116 11.63 7.30 5.08
C TYR A 116 11.84 8.03 6.41
N PRO A 117 13.08 8.21 6.88
CA PRO A 117 13.31 8.82 8.18
C PRO A 117 13.01 10.32 8.16
N ASN A 118 11.79 10.68 8.47
CA ASN A 118 11.47 12.03 8.89
C ASN A 118 11.42 12.06 10.43
N PRO A 119 12.41 12.66 11.11
CA PRO A 119 12.53 12.66 12.57
C PRO A 119 11.31 13.22 13.30
N SER A 120 10.57 14.13 12.66
CA SER A 120 9.41 14.78 13.26
C SER A 120 8.21 13.85 13.41
N ILE A 121 8.13 12.78 12.61
CA ILE A 121 7.03 11.81 12.64
C ILE A 121 7.25 10.79 13.76
N ILE A 122 8.48 10.35 13.95
CA ILE A 122 8.85 9.41 15.02
C ILE A 122 8.52 9.98 16.40
N LEU A 123 8.82 11.26 16.62
CA LEU A 123 8.50 11.96 17.87
C LEU A 123 6.99 12.08 18.14
N LYS A 124 6.16 12.19 17.11
CA LYS A 124 4.71 12.34 17.27
C LYS A 124 3.99 11.01 17.46
N ILE A 125 4.53 9.92 16.88
CA ILE A 125 4.05 8.56 17.14
C ILE A 125 4.30 8.19 18.61
N GLN A 126 5.43 8.58 19.20
CA GLN A 126 5.70 8.39 20.63
C GLN A 126 4.67 9.12 21.53
N PHE A 127 4.17 10.25 21.09
CA PHE A 127 3.16 11.01 21.83
C PHE A 127 1.75 10.40 21.77
N PHE A 128 1.49 9.53 20.80
CA PHE A 128 0.20 8.86 20.64
C PHE A 128 0.13 7.49 21.34
N ILE A 129 1.30 6.97 21.76
CA ILE A 129 1.43 5.67 22.46
C ILE A 129 1.30 5.85 24.00
N LEU A 130 1.56 7.03 24.52
CA LEU A 130 1.40 7.41 25.94
C LEU A 130 0.01 8.00 26.22
#